data_ecb7dafc9b2489ff6d376fea76af0983
#
_entry.id   ecb7dafc9b2489ff6d376fea76af0983
#
_cell.length_a   1.000
_cell.length_b   1.000
_cell.length_c   1.000
_cell.angle_alpha   90.00
_cell.angle_beta   90.00
_cell.angle_gamma   90.00
#
_symmetry.space_group_name_H-M   'P 1'
#
loop_
_entity.id
_entity.type
_entity.pdbx_description
1 polymer ?
#
loop_
_entity_poly.entity_id
_entity_poly.type
_entity_poly.pdbx_seq_one_letter_code
_entity_poly.pdbx_strand_id
1 'polypeptide(L)'
;VTSSVFSSIAADYISGGSAITMTRHASKTPKKGKPKNSGELLEFVQDYIPVKDIHHGIIETTDGRYIKILEIEPINFMLRSDEEQYNIISSFASWLKISPQRLQFKSFTRKADSDKHIQLLRQELEQEENEECRRQGEGYIRFVRDVGNREALTRRFFLIYQFEELRHGDSEDFGQVYSMIQTVEQNARTYFMQCGNSIVQPKDPDEATAEILYMFFNRRSCVDDPFSARVNRVVVDTMAARNRIIGLDSVPHIRMTNFISPRGLDFSHNSYVIMDGLYYCFLYIRGNGYPGTVRAGWMSSLINAGEGIDIDVHLHRENRSKAIDKVAQRIRLNRTKLKSMQDTSTDYEELTNSIRAGYFIKNGIANYNEDLFYMSVFITVSARGYEELMWRKQQMVDMLKSMDMYLSECRFQQEQAFRTVMPFLSMSPKLKRKSQRNVLTSGAASTYMFTSYELSDDSGVLLGVNRHNNSLCIVDLFDTAKNKNANLNLIGTSGAGKTFTLQLLALRMRMRGIQCFIIAPIKGHEFRRACNRIGGQYIKIAPGSPHCINIMEIRHTITPEMELIDEVDYSEMDSMLARKIQQLMIFFGLLIPDMTNEEEQMLDEALIRTYADKGITHDNDSLYLDRKAD
;
A
#
# COMPACT_ATOMS: atom_id res chain seq x y z
N VAL A 1 -17.78 12.37 14.52
CA VAL A 1 -19.23 12.07 14.61
C VAL A 1 -19.49 10.58 14.34
N THR A 2 -18.74 9.92 13.46
CA THR A 2 -18.88 8.48 13.13
C THR A 2 -18.32 7.56 14.21
N SER A 3 -17.18 7.89 14.85
CA SER A 3 -16.58 7.07 15.91
C SER A 3 -17.43 6.99 17.19
N SER A 4 -18.24 8.02 17.46
CA SER A 4 -19.14 8.01 18.62
C SER A 4 -20.39 7.14 18.41
N VAL A 5 -20.77 6.87 17.17
CA VAL A 5 -21.95 6.06 16.86
C VAL A 5 -21.67 4.56 17.03
N PHE A 6 -20.47 4.10 16.66
CA PHE A 6 -20.10 2.68 16.85
C PHE A 6 -19.93 2.32 18.32
N SER A 7 -19.24 3.16 19.10
CA SER A 7 -19.06 2.95 20.55
C SER A 7 -20.36 3.16 21.34
N SER A 8 -21.25 4.06 20.90
CA SER A 8 -22.56 4.29 21.51
C SER A 8 -23.54 3.12 21.24
N ILE A 9 -23.56 2.58 20.04
CA ILE A 9 -24.41 1.42 19.69
C ILE A 9 -23.96 0.16 20.44
N ALA A 10 -22.66 -0.04 20.64
CA ALA A 10 -22.10 -1.15 21.43
C ALA A 10 -22.37 -0.98 22.94
N ALA A 11 -22.27 0.26 23.48
CA ALA A 11 -22.49 0.53 24.90
C ALA A 11 -23.95 0.41 25.34
N ASP A 12 -24.91 0.82 24.52
CA ASP A 12 -26.34 0.69 24.80
C ASP A 12 -26.83 -0.79 24.77
N TYR A 13 -26.08 -1.66 24.10
CA TYR A 13 -26.40 -3.11 24.04
C TYR A 13 -25.89 -3.90 25.25
N ILE A 14 -24.87 -3.40 25.95
CA ILE A 14 -24.25 -4.09 27.11
C ILE A 14 -24.98 -3.77 28.42
N SER A 15 -25.71 -2.65 28.52
CA SER A 15 -26.38 -2.22 29.76
C SER A 15 -27.78 -2.78 29.97
N GLY A 16 -28.38 -3.56 29.04
CA GLY A 16 -29.73 -4.10 29.09
C GLY A 16 -29.89 -5.57 29.53
N GLY A 17 -28.82 -6.26 29.90
CA GLY A 17 -28.82 -7.70 30.19
C GLY A 17 -29.06 -8.03 31.66
N SER A 18 -30.31 -8.14 32.11
CA SER A 18 -30.66 -8.82 33.37
C SER A 18 -30.41 -10.33 33.27
N ALA A 19 -29.67 -10.85 34.23
CA ALA A 19 -29.33 -12.25 34.38
C ALA A 19 -30.59 -13.17 34.41
N ILE A 20 -30.71 -14.04 33.41
CA ILE A 20 -31.66 -15.17 33.45
C ILE A 20 -30.84 -16.45 33.63
N THR A 21 -31.02 -17.05 34.79
CA THR A 21 -30.49 -18.34 35.22
C THR A 21 -31.06 -19.44 34.31
N MET A 22 -30.23 -20.09 33.50
CA MET A 22 -30.63 -21.27 32.71
C MET A 22 -30.36 -22.55 33.49
N THR A 23 -31.44 -23.24 33.82
CA THR A 23 -31.46 -24.63 34.30
C THR A 23 -31.06 -25.57 33.17
N ARG A 24 -30.10 -26.45 33.47
CA ARG A 24 -29.63 -27.53 32.58
C ARG A 24 -30.77 -28.52 32.27
N HIS A 25 -31.13 -28.65 31.01
CA HIS A 25 -31.78 -29.84 30.49
C HIS A 25 -30.85 -30.54 29.49
N ALA A 26 -30.43 -31.75 29.86
CA ALA A 26 -29.71 -32.66 28.99
C ALA A 26 -30.60 -33.12 27.85
N SER A 27 -30.25 -32.84 26.60
CA SER A 27 -30.90 -33.39 25.43
C SER A 27 -29.99 -34.36 24.68
N LYS A 28 -30.55 -35.50 24.43
CA LYS A 28 -30.01 -36.69 23.75
C LYS A 28 -29.58 -36.38 22.33
N THR A 29 -28.46 -36.97 21.93
CA THR A 29 -27.93 -37.04 20.55
C THR A 29 -28.98 -37.51 19.54
N PRO A 30 -29.20 -36.83 18.41
CA PRO A 30 -30.04 -37.33 17.33
C PRO A 30 -29.29 -38.32 16.45
N LYS A 31 -29.91 -39.44 16.18
CA LYS A 31 -29.52 -40.49 15.24
C LYS A 31 -29.49 -39.92 13.80
N LYS A 32 -28.48 -40.33 13.02
CA LYS A 32 -28.36 -40.12 11.58
C LYS A 32 -29.65 -40.47 10.83
N GLY A 33 -30.39 -39.49 10.38
CA GLY A 33 -31.50 -39.62 9.43
C GLY A 33 -31.00 -39.35 8.01
N LYS A 34 -31.49 -40.13 7.05
CA LYS A 34 -31.24 -39.98 5.59
C LYS A 34 -31.78 -38.63 5.11
N PRO A 35 -31.16 -38.00 4.07
CA PRO A 35 -31.62 -36.71 3.57
C PRO A 35 -33.02 -36.83 2.95
N LYS A 36 -33.94 -36.04 3.44
CA LYS A 36 -35.25 -35.80 2.82
C LYS A 36 -35.13 -34.60 1.89
N ASN A 37 -35.66 -34.74 0.71
CA ASN A 37 -36.05 -33.79 -0.33
C ASN A 37 -35.67 -32.32 -0.12
N SER A 38 -34.97 -31.81 -1.12
CA SER A 38 -34.71 -30.41 -1.43
C SER A 38 -36.00 -29.58 -1.55
N GLY A 39 -36.46 -29.01 -0.43
CA GLY A 39 -37.21 -27.77 -0.47
C GLY A 39 -36.18 -26.65 -0.59
N GLU A 40 -36.41 -25.71 -1.46
CA GLU A 40 -35.59 -24.50 -1.61
C GLU A 40 -35.44 -23.80 -0.28
N LEU A 41 -34.36 -24.10 0.43
CA LEU A 41 -33.87 -23.26 1.52
C LEU A 41 -33.35 -22.01 0.83
N LEU A 42 -34.05 -20.89 0.99
CA LEU A 42 -33.53 -19.56 0.70
C LEU A 42 -32.34 -19.36 1.65
N GLU A 43 -31.15 -19.76 1.20
CA GLU A 43 -29.90 -19.51 1.89
C GLU A 43 -29.59 -18.00 1.74
N PHE A 44 -29.61 -17.29 2.85
CA PHE A 44 -29.25 -15.89 2.85
C PHE A 44 -27.74 -15.75 2.61
N VAL A 45 -27.32 -14.71 1.88
CA VAL A 45 -25.90 -14.42 1.61
C VAL A 45 -25.06 -14.35 2.90
N GLN A 46 -25.68 -13.89 3.99
CA GLN A 46 -25.08 -13.80 5.31
C GLN A 46 -24.62 -15.16 5.86
N ASP A 47 -25.27 -16.25 5.50
CA ASP A 47 -24.95 -17.59 6.00
C ASP A 47 -23.65 -18.15 5.41
N TYR A 48 -23.18 -17.59 4.29
CA TYR A 48 -21.89 -17.94 3.68
C TYR A 48 -20.69 -17.22 4.32
N ILE A 49 -20.94 -16.18 5.14
CA ILE A 49 -19.91 -15.37 5.79
C ILE A 49 -19.77 -15.81 7.24
N PRO A 50 -18.68 -16.49 7.63
CA PRO A 50 -18.51 -17.07 8.94
C PRO A 50 -18.07 -16.03 9.99
N VAL A 51 -18.64 -14.84 9.98
CA VAL A 51 -18.36 -13.77 10.96
C VAL A 51 -19.51 -13.71 11.93
N LYS A 52 -19.21 -13.88 13.24
CA LYS A 52 -20.15 -13.71 14.32
C LYS A 52 -20.12 -12.27 14.82
N ASP A 53 -18.93 -11.78 15.19
CA ASP A 53 -18.72 -10.42 15.71
C ASP A 53 -17.28 -9.95 15.50
N ILE A 54 -17.00 -8.67 15.82
CA ILE A 54 -15.66 -8.05 15.78
C ILE A 54 -15.47 -7.30 17.09
N HIS A 55 -14.38 -7.61 17.82
CA HIS A 55 -14.03 -6.97 19.08
C HIS A 55 -12.53 -6.64 19.10
N HIS A 56 -12.16 -5.40 19.34
CA HIS A 56 -10.78 -4.90 19.33
C HIS A 56 -10.01 -5.23 18.04
N GLY A 57 -10.75 -5.20 16.90
CA GLY A 57 -10.19 -5.55 15.59
C GLY A 57 -9.91 -7.05 15.42
N ILE A 58 -10.48 -7.90 16.29
CA ILE A 58 -10.40 -9.36 16.21
C ILE A 58 -11.75 -9.90 15.76
N ILE A 59 -11.74 -10.71 14.72
CA ILE A 59 -12.93 -11.33 14.16
C ILE A 59 -13.21 -12.61 14.93
N GLU A 60 -14.37 -12.69 15.58
CA GLU A 60 -14.92 -13.93 16.11
C GLU A 60 -15.73 -14.61 14.99
N THR A 61 -15.36 -15.84 14.67
CA THR A 61 -16.04 -16.62 13.64
C THR A 61 -17.18 -17.46 14.24
N THR A 62 -18.14 -17.87 13.40
CA THR A 62 -19.27 -18.71 13.81
C THR A 62 -18.87 -20.11 14.27
N ASP A 63 -17.65 -20.56 13.91
CA ASP A 63 -17.04 -21.83 14.37
C ASP A 63 -16.10 -21.63 15.59
N GLY A 64 -16.13 -20.47 16.25
CA GLY A 64 -15.43 -20.19 17.50
C GLY A 64 -13.95 -19.89 17.36
N ARG A 65 -13.46 -19.55 16.16
CA ARG A 65 -12.07 -19.13 15.93
C ARG A 65 -11.95 -17.60 16.04
N TYR A 66 -10.78 -17.15 16.47
CA TYR A 66 -10.40 -15.74 16.52
C TYR A 66 -9.35 -15.43 15.46
N ILE A 67 -9.64 -14.44 14.61
CA ILE A 67 -8.81 -14.07 13.46
C ILE A 67 -8.44 -12.60 13.55
N LYS A 68 -7.18 -12.28 13.29
CA LYS A 68 -6.68 -10.90 13.17
C LYS A 68 -6.24 -10.63 11.75
N ILE A 69 -6.57 -9.44 11.26
CA ILE A 69 -6.11 -8.90 9.98
C ILE A 69 -5.25 -7.68 10.28
N LEU A 70 -4.02 -7.68 9.79
CA LEU A 70 -3.13 -6.52 9.82
C LEU A 70 -2.89 -6.03 8.40
N GLU A 71 -3.04 -4.75 8.16
CA GLU A 71 -2.68 -4.13 6.90
C GLU A 71 -1.22 -3.70 6.93
N ILE A 72 -0.49 -4.03 5.86
CA ILE A 72 0.93 -3.76 5.73
C ILE A 72 1.15 -2.83 4.54
N GLU A 73 1.82 -1.71 4.78
CA GLU A 73 2.27 -0.82 3.72
C GLU A 73 3.44 -1.46 2.97
N PRO A 74 3.33 -1.55 1.63
CA PRO A 74 4.38 -2.17 0.82
C PRO A 74 5.60 -1.28 0.68
N ILE A 75 6.74 -1.90 0.36
CA ILE A 75 7.95 -1.20 -0.06
C ILE A 75 8.24 -1.48 -1.54
N ASN A 76 9.05 -0.65 -2.16
CA ASN A 76 9.58 -0.95 -3.48
C ASN A 76 10.85 -1.81 -3.35
N PHE A 77 10.64 -3.13 -3.22
CA PHE A 77 11.70 -4.11 -3.02
C PHE A 77 12.71 -4.14 -4.18
N MET A 78 12.23 -3.97 -5.42
CA MET A 78 13.07 -4.06 -6.62
C MET A 78 14.01 -2.87 -6.83
N LEU A 79 13.76 -1.74 -6.16
CA LEU A 79 14.64 -0.58 -6.16
C LEU A 79 15.72 -0.63 -5.06
N ARG A 80 15.69 -1.65 -4.20
CA ARG A 80 16.68 -1.84 -3.14
C ARG A 80 17.94 -2.48 -3.70
N SER A 81 19.09 -2.22 -3.06
CA SER A 81 20.34 -2.92 -3.36
C SER A 81 20.24 -4.40 -3.03
N ASP A 82 21.09 -5.22 -3.60
CA ASP A 82 21.13 -6.67 -3.35
C ASP A 82 21.32 -6.98 -1.85
N GLU A 83 22.13 -6.18 -1.15
CA GLU A 83 22.35 -6.32 0.30
C GLU A 83 21.08 -5.99 1.10
N GLU A 84 20.38 -4.91 0.75
CA GLU A 84 19.11 -4.55 1.38
C GLU A 84 18.04 -5.62 1.12
N GLN A 85 17.95 -6.12 -0.13
CA GLN A 85 17.02 -7.20 -0.47
C GLN A 85 17.30 -8.46 0.36
N TYR A 86 18.57 -8.83 0.52
CA TYR A 86 18.97 -9.96 1.35
C TYR A 86 18.57 -9.75 2.81
N ASN A 87 18.81 -8.56 3.37
CA ASN A 87 18.46 -8.21 4.75
C ASN A 87 16.94 -8.27 4.99
N ILE A 88 16.15 -7.79 4.04
CA ILE A 88 14.68 -7.87 4.07
C ILE A 88 14.23 -9.32 4.14
N ILE A 89 14.70 -10.16 3.21
CA ILE A 89 14.32 -11.58 3.16
C ILE A 89 14.79 -12.34 4.40
N SER A 90 15.98 -12.03 4.95
CA SER A 90 16.52 -12.62 6.16
C SER A 90 15.70 -12.25 7.40
N SER A 91 15.30 -10.98 7.54
CA SER A 91 14.42 -10.50 8.61
C SER A 91 13.04 -11.15 8.53
N PHE A 92 12.47 -11.25 7.34
CA PHE A 92 11.21 -11.94 7.11
C PHE A 92 11.30 -13.44 7.41
N ALA A 93 12.39 -14.11 7.03
CA ALA A 93 12.64 -15.50 7.37
C ALA A 93 12.73 -15.72 8.90
N SER A 94 13.36 -14.79 9.61
CA SER A 94 13.45 -14.82 11.07
C SER A 94 12.08 -14.67 11.73
N TRP A 95 11.24 -13.76 11.23
CA TRP A 95 9.85 -13.62 11.67
C TRP A 95 9.02 -14.87 11.42
N LEU A 96 9.15 -15.53 10.26
CA LEU A 96 8.42 -16.74 9.93
C LEU A 96 8.67 -17.88 10.95
N LYS A 97 9.83 -17.93 11.58
CA LYS A 97 10.16 -18.95 12.60
C LYS A 97 9.38 -18.76 13.91
N ILE A 98 8.99 -17.53 14.23
CA ILE A 98 8.25 -17.18 15.46
C ILE A 98 6.77 -16.88 15.20
N SER A 99 6.38 -16.79 13.95
CA SER A 99 5.01 -16.47 13.53
C SER A 99 4.01 -17.57 13.93
N PRO A 100 2.71 -17.30 13.95
CA PRO A 100 1.67 -18.31 14.09
C PRO A 100 1.80 -19.43 13.07
N GLN A 101 1.30 -20.64 13.40
CA GLN A 101 1.42 -21.80 12.51
C GLN A 101 0.68 -21.63 11.19
N ARG A 102 -0.44 -20.88 11.19
CA ARG A 102 -1.26 -20.64 10.02
C ARG A 102 -1.28 -19.16 9.69
N LEU A 103 -0.81 -18.84 8.49
CA LEU A 103 -0.76 -17.51 7.95
C LEU A 103 -1.46 -17.48 6.59
N GLN A 104 -2.10 -16.38 6.30
CA GLN A 104 -2.53 -16.02 4.96
C GLN A 104 -2.00 -14.62 4.67
N PHE A 105 -1.24 -14.48 3.61
CA PHE A 105 -0.87 -13.19 3.05
C PHE A 105 -1.78 -12.91 1.88
N LYS A 106 -2.38 -11.73 1.85
CA LYS A 106 -3.30 -11.35 0.80
C LYS A 106 -2.88 -10.03 0.18
N SER A 107 -2.77 -10.01 -1.15
CA SER A 107 -2.71 -8.79 -1.96
C SER A 107 -4.09 -8.56 -2.58
N PHE A 108 -4.64 -7.39 -2.37
CA PHE A 108 -5.95 -7.00 -2.88
C PHE A 108 -5.83 -5.76 -3.76
N THR A 109 -6.27 -5.89 -5.01
CA THR A 109 -6.22 -4.83 -6.01
C THR A 109 -7.54 -4.05 -6.03
N ARG A 110 -7.49 -2.73 -5.90
CA ARG A 110 -8.66 -1.85 -6.03
C ARG A 110 -8.33 -0.66 -6.93
N LYS A 111 -9.35 0.09 -7.31
CA LYS A 111 -9.12 1.40 -7.93
C LYS A 111 -8.49 2.33 -6.92
N ALA A 112 -7.55 3.15 -7.38
CA ALA A 112 -6.90 4.14 -6.53
C ALA A 112 -7.92 5.18 -6.07
N ASP A 113 -7.82 5.53 -4.79
CA ASP A 113 -8.58 6.63 -4.22
C ASP A 113 -7.78 7.92 -4.39
N SER A 114 -8.19 8.75 -5.33
CA SER A 114 -7.59 10.05 -5.57
C SER A 114 -8.25 11.19 -4.76
N ASP A 115 -9.29 10.89 -3.99
CA ASP A 115 -10.10 11.92 -3.34
C ASP A 115 -9.33 12.68 -2.27
N LYS A 116 -8.47 12.02 -1.50
CA LYS A 116 -7.59 12.68 -0.52
C LYS A 116 -6.65 13.67 -1.21
N HIS A 117 -5.99 13.26 -2.28
CA HIS A 117 -5.10 14.13 -3.05
C HIS A 117 -5.87 15.31 -3.68
N ILE A 118 -7.06 15.04 -4.22
CA ILE A 118 -7.93 16.08 -4.78
C ILE A 118 -8.39 17.07 -3.70
N GLN A 119 -8.69 16.61 -2.48
CA GLN A 119 -9.05 17.49 -1.36
C GLN A 119 -7.89 18.40 -0.97
N LEU A 120 -6.67 17.89 -0.88
CA LEU A 120 -5.48 18.70 -0.62
C LEU A 120 -5.26 19.76 -1.72
N LEU A 121 -5.33 19.33 -2.98
CA LEU A 121 -5.22 20.27 -4.12
C LEU A 121 -6.30 21.37 -4.09
N ARG A 122 -7.51 21.08 -3.64
CA ARG A 122 -8.57 22.08 -3.51
C ARG A 122 -8.25 23.07 -2.39
N GLN A 123 -7.79 22.60 -1.24
CA GLN A 123 -7.40 23.46 -0.11
C GLN A 123 -6.24 24.40 -0.50
N GLU A 124 -5.24 23.87 -1.22
CA GLU A 124 -4.13 24.67 -1.75
C GLU A 124 -4.63 25.70 -2.78
N LEU A 125 -5.57 25.31 -3.65
CA LEU A 125 -6.12 26.18 -4.69
C LEU A 125 -7.01 27.30 -4.15
N GLU A 126 -7.69 27.09 -3.02
CA GLU A 126 -8.49 28.11 -2.33
C GLU A 126 -7.63 29.28 -1.84
N GLN A 127 -6.35 29.02 -1.51
CA GLN A 127 -5.38 30.01 -1.06
C GLN A 127 -4.66 30.72 -2.22
N GLU A 128 -4.85 30.28 -3.48
CA GLU A 128 -4.18 30.86 -4.64
C GLU A 128 -4.84 32.16 -5.07
N GLU A 129 -4.08 33.24 -5.09
CA GLU A 129 -4.56 34.60 -5.47
C GLU A 129 -4.54 34.84 -6.99
N ASN A 130 -3.63 34.17 -7.72
CA ASN A 130 -3.48 34.33 -9.16
C ASN A 130 -4.58 33.59 -9.92
N GLU A 131 -5.45 34.34 -10.62
CA GLU A 131 -6.62 33.82 -11.35
C GLU A 131 -6.22 32.81 -12.45
N GLU A 132 -5.11 33.03 -13.17
CA GLU A 132 -4.63 32.11 -14.19
C GLU A 132 -4.14 30.80 -13.59
N CYS A 133 -3.45 30.85 -12.45
CA CYS A 133 -3.06 29.66 -11.69
C CYS A 133 -4.27 28.91 -11.18
N ARG A 134 -5.28 29.60 -10.64
CA ARG A 134 -6.54 29.00 -10.18
C ARG A 134 -7.25 28.26 -11.30
N ARG A 135 -7.39 28.88 -12.49
CA ARG A 135 -8.00 28.26 -13.67
C ARG A 135 -7.25 27.01 -14.13
N GLN A 136 -5.91 27.03 -14.14
CA GLN A 136 -5.09 25.87 -14.48
C GLN A 136 -5.20 24.78 -13.41
N GLY A 137 -5.25 25.14 -12.13
CA GLY A 137 -5.42 24.24 -11.00
C GLY A 137 -6.74 23.46 -11.05
N GLU A 138 -7.84 24.12 -11.40
CA GLU A 138 -9.13 23.44 -11.62
C GLU A 138 -9.07 22.43 -12.78
N GLY A 139 -8.36 22.79 -13.85
CA GLY A 139 -8.08 21.87 -14.97
C GLY A 139 -7.25 20.66 -14.53
N TYR A 140 -6.27 20.88 -13.68
CA TYR A 140 -5.42 19.84 -13.12
C TYR A 140 -6.20 18.89 -12.18
N ILE A 141 -7.04 19.41 -11.30
CA ILE A 141 -7.92 18.61 -10.44
C ILE A 141 -8.85 17.72 -11.28
N ARG A 142 -9.43 18.25 -12.37
CA ARG A 142 -10.24 17.45 -13.30
C ARG A 142 -9.42 16.33 -13.95
N PHE A 143 -8.22 16.65 -14.40
CA PHE A 143 -7.31 15.66 -14.98
C PHE A 143 -6.94 14.55 -13.98
N VAL A 144 -6.57 14.89 -12.75
CA VAL A 144 -6.24 13.91 -11.68
C VAL A 144 -7.43 12.99 -11.41
N ARG A 145 -8.64 13.54 -11.34
CA ARG A 145 -9.87 12.77 -11.15
C ARG A 145 -10.13 11.81 -12.31
N ASP A 146 -9.99 12.28 -13.54
CA ASP A 146 -10.23 11.46 -14.73
C ASP A 146 -9.23 10.30 -14.82
N VAL A 147 -7.96 10.57 -14.54
CA VAL A 147 -6.90 9.55 -14.52
C VAL A 147 -7.13 8.56 -13.36
N GLY A 148 -7.44 9.05 -12.16
CA GLY A 148 -7.75 8.21 -11.00
C GLY A 148 -8.92 7.26 -11.26
N ASN A 149 -10.00 7.77 -11.85
CA ASN A 149 -11.20 6.99 -12.10
C ASN A 149 -11.04 5.96 -13.23
N ARG A 150 -10.24 6.25 -14.25
CA ARG A 150 -10.13 5.39 -15.44
C ARG A 150 -9.05 4.33 -15.32
N GLU A 151 -7.86 4.70 -14.86
CA GLU A 151 -6.66 3.89 -15.05
C GLU A 151 -5.95 3.52 -13.74
N ALA A 152 -6.10 4.34 -12.69
CA ALA A 152 -5.30 4.19 -11.50
C ALA A 152 -5.74 3.02 -10.61
N LEU A 153 -4.77 2.20 -10.24
CA LEU A 153 -4.93 1.06 -9.35
C LEU A 153 -4.05 1.24 -8.12
N THR A 154 -4.55 0.81 -6.98
CA THR A 154 -3.75 0.66 -5.75
C THR A 154 -3.86 -0.76 -5.23
N ARG A 155 -2.85 -1.18 -4.49
CA ARG A 155 -2.79 -2.51 -3.88
C ARG A 155 -2.66 -2.38 -2.38
N ARG A 156 -3.51 -3.11 -1.69
CA ARG A 156 -3.45 -3.23 -0.23
C ARG A 156 -2.97 -4.63 0.13
N PHE A 157 -2.15 -4.72 1.16
CA PHE A 157 -1.55 -5.96 1.60
C PHE A 157 -1.97 -6.29 3.01
N PHE A 158 -2.33 -7.54 3.23
CA PHE A 158 -2.85 -8.00 4.51
C PHE A 158 -2.10 -9.23 4.98
N LEU A 159 -1.76 -9.22 6.25
CA LEU A 159 -1.34 -10.39 7.03
C LEU A 159 -2.53 -10.85 7.86
N ILE A 160 -2.94 -12.09 7.66
CA ILE A 160 -4.08 -12.71 8.34
C ILE A 160 -3.57 -13.91 9.12
N TYR A 161 -3.93 -13.98 10.39
CA TYR A 161 -3.59 -15.11 11.24
C TYR A 161 -4.70 -15.39 12.24
N GLN A 162 -4.73 -16.63 12.75
CA GLN A 162 -5.69 -17.03 13.77
C GLN A 162 -4.99 -17.30 15.09
N PHE A 163 -5.72 -17.12 16.16
CA PHE A 163 -5.32 -17.58 17.48
C PHE A 163 -5.25 -19.12 17.48
N GLU A 164 -4.18 -19.67 18.04
CA GLU A 164 -3.98 -21.10 18.18
C GLU A 164 -4.35 -21.51 19.60
N GLU A 165 -5.41 -22.32 19.74
CA GLU A 165 -5.87 -22.84 21.03
C GLU A 165 -4.73 -23.56 21.76
N LEU A 166 -4.45 -23.12 22.98
CA LEU A 166 -3.69 -23.92 23.95
C LEU A 166 -4.56 -25.13 24.31
N ARG A 167 -4.07 -26.33 24.00
CA ARG A 167 -4.78 -27.58 24.26
C ARG A 167 -5.14 -27.66 25.73
N HIS A 168 -6.41 -27.43 26.07
CA HIS A 168 -7.26 -28.08 27.08
C HIS A 168 -8.44 -27.18 27.49
N GLY A 169 -9.61 -27.56 27.13
CA GLY A 169 -10.88 -27.79 27.83
C GLY A 169 -11.57 -26.68 28.64
N ASP A 170 -10.97 -25.56 28.89
CA ASP A 170 -11.59 -24.45 29.61
C ASP A 170 -12.03 -23.37 28.61
N SER A 171 -13.19 -22.79 28.85
CA SER A 171 -13.68 -21.63 28.12
C SER A 171 -12.61 -20.54 28.18
N GLU A 172 -11.86 -20.35 27.08
CA GLU A 172 -10.80 -19.35 27.03
C GLU A 172 -11.40 -17.97 27.30
N ASP A 173 -10.85 -17.29 28.28
CA ASP A 173 -11.19 -15.91 28.56
C ASP A 173 -10.71 -15.05 27.36
N PHE A 174 -11.62 -14.28 26.77
CA PHE A 174 -11.27 -13.37 25.65
C PHE A 174 -10.05 -12.49 25.96
N GLY A 175 -9.83 -12.16 27.24
CA GLY A 175 -8.64 -11.42 27.68
C GLY A 175 -7.33 -12.14 27.38
N GLN A 176 -7.28 -13.47 27.49
CA GLN A 176 -6.09 -14.26 27.14
C GLN A 176 -5.86 -14.29 25.63
N VAL A 177 -6.92 -14.51 24.85
CA VAL A 177 -6.87 -14.47 23.38
C VAL A 177 -6.35 -13.12 22.90
N TYR A 178 -6.89 -12.04 23.45
CA TYR A 178 -6.48 -10.68 23.14
C TYR A 178 -5.00 -10.44 23.42
N SER A 179 -4.53 -10.80 24.61
CA SER A 179 -3.12 -10.64 25.02
C SER A 179 -2.15 -11.39 24.09
N MET A 180 -2.49 -12.63 23.70
CA MET A 180 -1.66 -13.42 22.78
C MET A 180 -1.65 -12.84 21.37
N ILE A 181 -2.79 -12.40 20.86
CA ILE A 181 -2.87 -11.75 19.55
C ILE A 181 -2.06 -10.44 19.53
N GLN A 182 -2.11 -9.64 20.60
CA GLN A 182 -1.31 -8.43 20.74
C GLN A 182 0.19 -8.73 20.74
N THR A 183 0.63 -9.78 21.41
CA THR A 183 2.04 -10.21 21.40
C THR A 183 2.51 -10.58 19.98
N VAL A 184 1.66 -11.32 19.22
CA VAL A 184 1.97 -11.67 17.84
C VAL A 184 2.01 -10.42 16.95
N GLU A 185 1.08 -9.48 17.15
CA GLU A 185 1.05 -8.21 16.42
C GLU A 185 2.30 -7.38 16.69
N GLN A 186 2.73 -7.25 17.95
CA GLN A 186 3.93 -6.51 18.32
C GLN A 186 5.20 -7.12 17.70
N ASN A 187 5.31 -8.45 17.72
CA ASN A 187 6.39 -9.15 17.05
C ASN A 187 6.40 -8.89 15.54
N ALA A 188 5.22 -8.97 14.91
CA ALA A 188 5.08 -8.65 13.49
C ALA A 188 5.55 -7.22 13.19
N ARG A 189 5.11 -6.22 13.98
CA ARG A 189 5.53 -4.82 13.82
C ARG A 189 7.04 -4.65 13.84
N THR A 190 7.69 -5.27 14.82
CA THR A 190 9.16 -5.17 14.99
C THR A 190 9.90 -5.71 13.75
N TYR A 191 9.52 -6.89 13.29
CA TYR A 191 10.20 -7.53 12.16
C TYR A 191 9.85 -6.89 10.81
N PHE A 192 8.60 -6.49 10.60
CA PHE A 192 8.22 -5.79 9.37
C PHE A 192 8.87 -4.41 9.28
N MET A 193 9.06 -3.73 10.40
CA MET A 193 9.85 -2.48 10.44
C MET A 193 11.31 -2.72 10.00
N GLN A 194 11.93 -3.84 10.40
CA GLN A 194 13.26 -4.23 9.92
C GLN A 194 13.28 -4.53 8.41
N CYS A 195 12.15 -4.99 7.86
CA CYS A 195 11.98 -5.14 6.42
C CYS A 195 11.75 -3.80 5.70
N GLY A 196 11.56 -2.72 6.42
CA GLY A 196 11.22 -1.39 5.88
C GLY A 196 9.72 -1.18 5.61
N ASN A 197 8.86 -2.13 6.02
CA ASN A 197 7.41 -1.99 5.95
C ASN A 197 6.86 -1.36 7.23
N SER A 198 5.73 -0.68 7.12
CA SER A 198 4.92 -0.29 8.28
C SER A 198 3.63 -1.11 8.35
N ILE A 199 3.12 -1.30 9.57
CA ILE A 199 1.80 -1.89 9.81
C ILE A 199 0.86 -0.77 10.21
N VAL A 200 -0.22 -0.60 9.45
CA VAL A 200 -1.22 0.45 9.65
C VAL A 200 -1.83 0.34 11.05
N GLN A 201 -1.96 1.48 11.73
CA GLN A 201 -2.61 1.59 13.03
C GLN A 201 -3.91 2.39 12.90
N PRO A 202 -5.07 1.73 12.81
CA PRO A 202 -6.34 2.44 12.73
C PRO A 202 -6.70 3.09 14.07
N LYS A 203 -7.41 4.21 14.01
CA LYS A 203 -7.94 4.89 15.21
C LYS A 203 -9.02 4.05 15.90
N ASP A 204 -9.87 3.41 15.11
CA ASP A 204 -10.88 2.45 15.54
C ASP A 204 -10.59 1.11 14.88
N PRO A 205 -10.06 0.11 15.62
CA PRO A 205 -9.73 -1.20 15.08
C PRO A 205 -10.96 -2.01 14.61
N ASP A 206 -12.11 -1.82 15.24
CA ASP A 206 -13.34 -2.56 14.91
C ASP A 206 -13.93 -2.05 13.60
N GLU A 207 -14.06 -0.72 13.46
CA GLU A 207 -14.51 -0.09 12.22
C GLU A 207 -13.58 -0.43 11.05
N ALA A 208 -12.26 -0.32 11.25
CA ALA A 208 -11.28 -0.63 10.21
C ALA A 208 -11.34 -2.10 9.75
N THR A 209 -11.50 -3.03 10.69
CA THR A 209 -11.62 -4.46 10.35
C THR A 209 -12.93 -4.75 9.59
N ALA A 210 -14.03 -4.13 10.00
CA ALA A 210 -15.31 -4.24 9.32
C ALA A 210 -15.26 -3.63 7.91
N GLU A 211 -14.60 -2.47 7.73
CA GLU A 211 -14.37 -1.84 6.43
C GLU A 211 -13.53 -2.72 5.50
N ILE A 212 -12.47 -3.34 6.01
CA ILE A 212 -11.64 -4.28 5.24
C ILE A 212 -12.49 -5.47 4.77
N LEU A 213 -13.30 -6.06 5.64
CA LEU A 213 -14.22 -7.13 5.25
C LEU A 213 -15.25 -6.66 4.23
N TYR A 214 -15.86 -5.49 4.47
CA TYR A 214 -16.79 -4.88 3.52
C TYR A 214 -16.18 -4.72 2.14
N MET A 215 -14.96 -4.23 2.05
CA MET A 215 -14.22 -4.06 0.79
C MET A 215 -13.97 -5.40 0.08
N PHE A 216 -13.65 -6.48 0.80
CA PHE A 216 -13.43 -7.80 0.20
C PHE A 216 -14.69 -8.39 -0.42
N PHE A 217 -15.84 -8.17 0.21
CA PHE A 217 -17.11 -8.69 -0.27
C PHE A 217 -17.82 -7.78 -1.25
N ASN A 218 -17.56 -6.47 -1.22
CA ASN A 218 -18.28 -5.45 -1.99
C ASN A 218 -17.32 -4.63 -2.87
N ARG A 219 -16.42 -5.31 -3.62
CA ARG A 219 -15.37 -4.66 -4.43
C ARG A 219 -15.90 -3.59 -5.37
N ARG A 220 -17.06 -3.79 -5.99
CA ARG A 220 -17.68 -2.82 -6.88
C ARG A 220 -18.43 -1.75 -6.10
N SER A 221 -19.31 -2.19 -5.21
CA SER A 221 -20.20 -1.29 -4.50
C SER A 221 -19.48 -0.37 -3.52
N CYS A 222 -18.33 -0.78 -2.95
CA CYS A 222 -17.59 0.04 -1.97
C CYS A 222 -17.02 1.34 -2.55
N VAL A 223 -16.97 1.47 -3.88
CA VAL A 223 -16.53 2.70 -4.55
C VAL A 223 -17.62 3.77 -4.51
N ASP A 224 -18.87 3.36 -4.79
CA ASP A 224 -20.03 4.27 -4.85
C ASP A 224 -20.75 4.38 -3.48
N ASP A 225 -20.56 3.41 -2.61
CA ASP A 225 -21.24 3.25 -1.32
C ASP A 225 -20.17 2.94 -0.24
N PRO A 226 -19.48 3.95 0.29
CA PRO A 226 -18.46 3.75 1.31
C PRO A 226 -19.05 3.14 2.59
N PHE A 227 -18.21 2.45 3.37
CA PHE A 227 -18.64 1.68 4.56
C PHE A 227 -19.47 2.51 5.54
N SER A 228 -19.08 3.77 5.79
CA SER A 228 -19.82 4.70 6.65
C SER A 228 -21.26 4.97 6.17
N ALA A 229 -21.44 5.13 4.85
CA ALA A 229 -22.77 5.30 4.26
C ALA A 229 -23.61 4.01 4.37
N ARG A 230 -22.96 2.84 4.20
CA ARG A 230 -23.57 1.52 4.39
C ARG A 230 -24.07 1.33 5.82
N VAL A 231 -23.24 1.66 6.82
CA VAL A 231 -23.59 1.58 8.25
C VAL A 231 -24.82 2.43 8.54
N ASN A 232 -24.79 3.72 8.13
CA ASN A 232 -25.92 4.62 8.35
C ASN A 232 -27.22 4.09 7.73
N ARG A 233 -27.17 3.55 6.51
CA ARG A 233 -28.35 3.00 5.83
C ARG A 233 -28.90 1.77 6.58
N VAL A 234 -28.05 0.80 6.94
CA VAL A 234 -28.48 -0.42 7.65
C VAL A 234 -29.12 -0.06 8.99
N VAL A 235 -28.55 0.90 9.72
CA VAL A 235 -29.12 1.38 10.99
C VAL A 235 -30.48 2.04 10.77
N VAL A 236 -30.60 2.95 9.79
CA VAL A 236 -31.86 3.66 9.48
C VAL A 236 -32.93 2.66 9.02
N ASP A 237 -32.61 1.73 8.13
CA ASP A 237 -33.57 0.73 7.64
C ASP A 237 -34.05 -0.18 8.77
N THR A 238 -33.17 -0.56 9.70
CA THR A 238 -33.53 -1.40 10.84
C THR A 238 -34.41 -0.63 11.84
N MET A 239 -34.09 0.65 12.10
CA MET A 239 -34.93 1.50 12.95
C MET A 239 -36.31 1.74 12.32
N ALA A 240 -36.38 1.93 11.01
CA ALA A 240 -37.63 2.09 10.28
C ALA A 240 -38.47 0.80 10.32
N ALA A 241 -37.82 -0.36 10.18
CA ALA A 241 -38.46 -1.66 10.32
C ALA A 241 -38.99 -1.88 11.74
N ARG A 242 -38.21 -1.54 12.77
CA ARG A 242 -38.58 -1.58 14.19
C ARG A 242 -39.85 -0.74 14.47
N ASN A 243 -39.93 0.45 13.91
CA ASN A 243 -41.06 1.35 14.08
C ASN A 243 -42.34 0.88 13.37
N ARG A 244 -42.25 -0.01 12.38
CA ARG A 244 -43.38 -0.59 11.63
C ARG A 244 -43.94 -1.86 12.29
N ILE A 245 -43.14 -2.57 13.08
CA ILE A 245 -43.55 -3.82 13.74
C ILE A 245 -44.11 -3.46 15.11
N ILE A 246 -45.43 -3.38 15.19
CA ILE A 246 -46.18 -3.25 16.46
C ILE A 246 -46.32 -4.63 17.09
N GLY A 247 -45.21 -5.14 17.68
CA GLY A 247 -45.20 -6.41 18.38
C GLY A 247 -43.80 -6.66 18.95
N LEU A 248 -43.69 -6.67 20.28
CA LEU A 248 -42.44 -6.59 21.03
C LEU A 248 -41.49 -7.80 20.95
N ASP A 249 -41.90 -8.92 20.32
CA ASP A 249 -41.16 -10.19 20.45
C ASP A 249 -40.20 -10.51 19.27
N SER A 250 -40.10 -9.67 18.26
CA SER A 250 -39.23 -9.93 17.10
C SER A 250 -38.51 -8.69 16.55
N VAL A 251 -37.75 -8.03 17.41
CA VAL A 251 -36.82 -6.98 16.92
C VAL A 251 -35.72 -7.68 16.14
N PRO A 252 -35.52 -7.37 14.83
CA PRO A 252 -34.42 -7.94 14.08
C PRO A 252 -33.10 -7.50 14.71
N HIS A 253 -32.33 -8.48 15.21
CA HIS A 253 -30.97 -8.20 15.70
C HIS A 253 -30.07 -7.84 14.51
N ILE A 254 -29.42 -6.67 14.57
CA ILE A 254 -28.40 -6.30 13.61
C ILE A 254 -27.19 -7.20 13.86
N ARG A 255 -26.83 -8.00 12.85
CA ARG A 255 -25.61 -8.82 12.88
C ARG A 255 -24.49 -8.07 12.14
N MET A 256 -23.23 -8.33 12.51
CA MET A 256 -22.07 -7.79 11.79
C MET A 256 -22.14 -8.10 10.28
N THR A 257 -22.63 -9.29 9.93
CA THR A 257 -22.84 -9.70 8.54
C THR A 257 -23.78 -8.78 7.74
N ASN A 258 -24.70 -8.05 8.36
CA ASN A 258 -25.59 -7.12 7.65
C ASN A 258 -24.82 -5.91 7.07
N PHE A 259 -23.72 -5.53 7.71
CA PHE A 259 -22.88 -4.42 7.26
C PHE A 259 -21.94 -4.83 6.14
N ILE A 260 -21.36 -6.06 6.23
CA ILE A 260 -20.28 -6.51 5.34
C ILE A 260 -20.75 -7.35 4.15
N SER A 261 -21.95 -7.94 4.18
CA SER A 261 -22.42 -8.85 3.13
C SER A 261 -22.56 -8.17 1.77
N PRO A 262 -22.21 -8.85 0.67
CA PRO A 262 -22.46 -8.37 -0.68
C PRO A 262 -23.97 -8.38 -1.01
N ARG A 263 -24.36 -7.60 -2.01
CA ARG A 263 -25.76 -7.54 -2.47
C ARG A 263 -26.26 -8.85 -3.06
N GLY A 264 -25.35 -9.67 -3.60
CA GLY A 264 -25.65 -10.98 -4.18
C GLY A 264 -24.42 -11.85 -4.25
N LEU A 265 -24.62 -13.16 -4.13
CA LEU A 265 -23.58 -14.17 -4.22
C LEU A 265 -24.17 -15.39 -4.94
N ASP A 266 -23.62 -15.75 -6.11
CA ASP A 266 -24.10 -16.84 -6.94
C ASP A 266 -22.98 -17.86 -7.21
N PHE A 267 -23.16 -19.08 -6.71
CA PHE A 267 -22.30 -20.24 -6.91
C PHE A 267 -22.82 -21.26 -7.91
N SER A 268 -23.88 -20.97 -8.64
CA SER A 268 -24.54 -21.92 -9.55
C SER A 268 -23.65 -22.35 -10.73
N HIS A 269 -22.62 -21.57 -11.05
CA HIS A 269 -21.72 -21.83 -12.18
C HIS A 269 -20.54 -22.73 -11.78
N ASN A 270 -20.04 -23.54 -12.73
CA ASN A 270 -18.99 -24.53 -12.47
C ASN A 270 -17.55 -24.00 -12.55
N SER A 271 -17.36 -22.80 -13.08
CA SER A 271 -16.01 -22.21 -13.32
C SER A 271 -15.85 -20.78 -12.79
N TYR A 272 -16.92 -20.12 -12.39
CA TYR A 272 -16.87 -18.76 -11.84
C TYR A 272 -17.96 -18.53 -10.80
N VAL A 273 -17.83 -17.46 -10.06
CA VAL A 273 -18.80 -16.98 -9.06
C VAL A 273 -19.19 -15.56 -9.44
N ILE A 274 -20.43 -15.18 -9.19
CA ILE A 274 -20.85 -13.78 -9.30
C ILE A 274 -21.05 -13.25 -7.88
N MET A 275 -20.30 -12.19 -7.53
CA MET A 275 -20.38 -11.52 -6.25
C MET A 275 -20.38 -10.00 -6.46
N ASP A 276 -21.32 -9.30 -5.86
CA ASP A 276 -21.48 -7.84 -5.98
C ASP A 276 -21.52 -7.35 -7.46
N GLY A 277 -22.09 -8.19 -8.37
CA GLY A 277 -22.18 -7.90 -9.81
C GLY A 277 -20.87 -8.00 -10.58
N LEU A 278 -19.82 -8.57 -9.98
CA LEU A 278 -18.57 -8.92 -10.66
C LEU A 278 -18.44 -10.43 -10.80
N TYR A 279 -17.75 -10.84 -11.85
CA TYR A 279 -17.42 -12.24 -12.15
C TYR A 279 -16.06 -12.58 -11.53
N TYR A 280 -15.96 -13.71 -10.82
CA TYR A 280 -14.75 -14.17 -10.14
C TYR A 280 -14.38 -15.58 -10.60
N CYS A 281 -13.11 -15.78 -10.95
CA CYS A 281 -12.53 -17.09 -11.21
C CYS A 281 -11.38 -17.33 -10.21
N PHE A 282 -11.32 -18.53 -9.64
CA PHE A 282 -10.28 -18.91 -8.67
C PHE A 282 -9.31 -19.91 -9.30
N LEU A 283 -8.03 -19.56 -9.25
CA LEU A 283 -6.93 -20.38 -9.74
C LEU A 283 -5.99 -20.70 -8.58
N TYR A 284 -5.23 -21.78 -8.71
CA TYR A 284 -4.14 -22.11 -7.77
C TYR A 284 -2.93 -22.63 -8.53
N ILE A 285 -1.73 -22.41 -7.98
CA ILE A 285 -0.51 -23.04 -8.47
C ILE A 285 -0.51 -24.49 -7.96
N ARG A 286 -0.31 -25.46 -8.86
CA ARG A 286 -0.25 -26.88 -8.49
C ARG A 286 0.93 -27.13 -7.55
N GLY A 287 0.81 -28.06 -6.60
CA GLY A 287 1.90 -28.39 -5.68
C GLY A 287 3.19 -28.86 -6.37
N ASN A 288 3.08 -29.46 -7.55
CA ASN A 288 4.20 -29.83 -8.43
C ASN A 288 4.44 -28.84 -9.58
N GLY A 289 3.70 -27.72 -9.62
CA GLY A 289 3.75 -26.73 -10.69
C GLY A 289 4.68 -25.54 -10.42
N TYR A 290 5.68 -25.70 -9.57
CA TYR A 290 6.71 -24.70 -9.30
C TYR A 290 8.03 -25.11 -9.94
N PRO A 291 8.86 -24.16 -10.42
CA PRO A 291 10.22 -24.45 -10.88
C PRO A 291 11.08 -25.00 -9.74
N GLY A 292 12.22 -25.57 -10.09
CA GLY A 292 13.16 -26.14 -9.11
C GLY A 292 13.76 -25.11 -8.16
N THR A 293 13.94 -23.88 -8.63
CA THR A 293 14.47 -22.73 -7.88
C THR A 293 13.64 -21.48 -8.20
N VAL A 294 13.46 -20.62 -7.21
CA VAL A 294 12.85 -19.31 -7.35
C VAL A 294 13.78 -18.24 -6.79
N ARG A 295 13.76 -17.05 -7.39
CA ARG A 295 14.52 -15.90 -6.88
C ARG A 295 13.68 -15.16 -5.84
N ALA A 296 14.34 -14.44 -4.91
CA ALA A 296 13.66 -13.50 -4.04
C ALA A 296 12.92 -12.46 -4.89
N GLY A 297 11.72 -12.05 -4.44
CA GLY A 297 10.90 -11.10 -5.19
C GLY A 297 10.17 -11.66 -6.42
N TRP A 298 10.17 -12.97 -6.67
CA TRP A 298 9.44 -13.57 -7.79
C TRP A 298 7.92 -13.27 -7.76
N MET A 299 7.37 -13.05 -6.58
CA MET A 299 5.96 -12.67 -6.41
C MET A 299 5.65 -11.28 -6.95
N SER A 300 6.64 -10.40 -7.11
CA SER A 300 6.41 -9.01 -7.54
C SER A 300 5.69 -8.93 -8.89
N SER A 301 6.03 -9.79 -9.83
CA SER A 301 5.35 -9.84 -11.13
C SER A 301 3.89 -10.24 -11.03
N LEU A 302 3.57 -11.21 -10.16
CA LEU A 302 2.20 -11.64 -9.90
C LEU A 302 1.37 -10.56 -9.21
N ILE A 303 1.94 -9.94 -8.20
CA ILE A 303 1.29 -8.88 -7.43
C ILE A 303 0.97 -7.69 -8.34
N ASN A 304 1.85 -7.37 -9.28
CA ASN A 304 1.69 -6.24 -10.20
C ASN A 304 1.04 -6.62 -11.54
N ALA A 305 0.35 -7.77 -11.63
CA ALA A 305 -0.22 -8.32 -12.87
C ALA A 305 -1.42 -7.55 -13.47
N GLY A 306 -1.89 -6.48 -12.83
CA GLY A 306 -2.95 -5.62 -13.37
C GLY A 306 -4.24 -5.61 -12.58
N GLU A 307 -5.30 -5.08 -13.19
CA GLU A 307 -6.61 -4.91 -12.57
C GLU A 307 -7.30 -6.25 -12.30
N GLY A 308 -7.95 -6.35 -11.15
CA GLY A 308 -8.80 -7.50 -10.82
C GLY A 308 -8.04 -8.78 -10.49
N ILE A 309 -6.74 -8.70 -10.23
CA ILE A 309 -5.90 -9.82 -9.82
C ILE A 309 -5.56 -9.68 -8.34
N ASP A 310 -5.99 -10.64 -7.53
CA ASP A 310 -5.60 -10.75 -6.12
C ASP A 310 -4.80 -12.03 -5.90
N ILE A 311 -3.87 -11.97 -4.97
CA ILE A 311 -2.99 -13.09 -4.64
C ILE A 311 -3.18 -13.44 -3.17
N ASP A 312 -3.37 -14.73 -2.90
CA ASP A 312 -3.44 -15.29 -1.56
C ASP A 312 -2.35 -16.36 -1.38
N VAL A 313 -1.46 -16.13 -0.44
CA VAL A 313 -0.42 -17.10 -0.05
C VAL A 313 -0.76 -17.66 1.31
N HIS A 314 -1.05 -18.95 1.37
CA HIS A 314 -1.27 -19.66 2.61
C HIS A 314 0.00 -20.37 3.03
N LEU A 315 0.46 -20.10 4.25
CA LEU A 315 1.57 -20.80 4.87
C LEU A 315 1.08 -21.55 6.11
N HIS A 316 1.51 -22.80 6.23
CA HIS A 316 1.28 -23.60 7.42
C HIS A 316 2.58 -24.22 7.87
N ARG A 317 3.08 -23.78 9.05
CA ARG A 317 4.31 -24.31 9.65
C ARG A 317 4.02 -25.65 10.33
N GLU A 318 4.78 -26.67 9.97
CA GLU A 318 4.67 -27.97 10.63
C GLU A 318 5.55 -28.01 11.89
N ASN A 319 5.10 -28.73 12.90
CA ASN A 319 5.93 -28.98 14.08
C ASN A 319 7.21 -29.75 13.67
N ARG A 320 8.37 -29.28 14.15
CA ARG A 320 9.69 -29.76 13.73
C ARG A 320 9.89 -31.27 13.91
N SER A 321 9.50 -31.82 15.07
CA SER A 321 9.58 -33.25 15.33
C SER A 321 8.72 -34.05 14.36
N LYS A 322 7.45 -33.64 14.19
CA LYS A 322 6.53 -34.27 13.25
C LYS A 322 6.99 -34.15 11.80
N ALA A 323 7.63 -33.04 11.43
CA ALA A 323 8.18 -32.82 10.09
C ALA A 323 9.30 -33.82 9.79
N ILE A 324 10.26 -33.99 10.70
CA ILE A 324 11.37 -34.94 10.55
C ILE A 324 10.84 -36.36 10.39
N ASP A 325 9.89 -36.78 11.24
CA ASP A 325 9.34 -38.14 11.20
C ASP A 325 8.58 -38.40 9.89
N LYS A 326 7.72 -37.47 9.46
CA LYS A 326 6.99 -37.58 8.19
C LYS A 326 7.94 -37.68 6.99
N VAL A 327 8.97 -36.82 6.94
CA VAL A 327 9.94 -36.83 5.85
C VAL A 327 10.76 -38.10 5.86
N ALA A 328 11.24 -38.54 7.02
CA ALA A 328 12.00 -39.81 7.16
C ALA A 328 11.17 -41.03 6.74
N GLN A 329 9.90 -41.10 7.14
CA GLN A 329 8.97 -42.13 6.71
C GLN A 329 8.78 -42.13 5.19
N ARG A 330 8.59 -40.95 4.59
CA ARG A 330 8.42 -40.81 3.13
C ARG A 330 9.67 -41.28 2.36
N ILE A 331 10.84 -40.89 2.83
CA ILE A 331 12.12 -41.34 2.25
C ILE A 331 12.23 -42.86 2.31
N ARG A 332 11.92 -43.50 3.46
CA ARG A 332 11.96 -44.97 3.60
C ARG A 332 11.00 -45.64 2.62
N LEU A 333 9.75 -45.18 2.54
CA LEU A 333 8.75 -45.73 1.62
C LEU A 333 9.19 -45.59 0.15
N ASN A 334 9.69 -44.44 -0.25
CA ASN A 334 10.17 -44.22 -1.61
C ASN A 334 11.41 -45.07 -1.95
N ARG A 335 12.32 -45.23 -0.99
CA ARG A 335 13.48 -46.17 -1.14
C ARG A 335 13.04 -47.60 -1.31
N THR A 336 12.05 -48.09 -0.54
CA THR A 336 11.53 -49.43 -0.68
C THR A 336 10.92 -49.66 -2.06
N LYS A 337 10.13 -48.69 -2.53
CA LYS A 337 9.56 -48.71 -3.90
C LYS A 337 10.65 -48.71 -4.97
N LEU A 338 11.68 -47.88 -4.83
CA LEU A 338 12.76 -47.77 -5.79
C LEU A 338 13.53 -49.10 -5.93
N LYS A 339 13.74 -49.82 -4.81
CA LYS A 339 14.41 -51.12 -4.81
C LYS A 339 13.64 -52.21 -5.56
N SER A 340 12.31 -52.08 -5.69
CA SER A 340 11.46 -53.04 -6.39
C SER A 340 11.19 -52.67 -7.85
N MET A 341 11.75 -51.56 -8.35
CA MET A 341 11.53 -51.05 -9.72
C MET A 341 12.76 -51.29 -10.60
N GLN A 342 12.53 -51.42 -11.90
CA GLN A 342 13.59 -51.43 -12.90
C GLN A 342 14.04 -50.02 -13.24
N ASP A 343 15.33 -49.80 -13.50
CA ASP A 343 15.94 -48.50 -13.80
C ASP A 343 15.36 -47.78 -15.05
N THR A 344 14.68 -48.52 -15.92
CA THR A 344 14.10 -48.03 -17.18
C THR A 344 12.67 -47.47 -17.03
N SER A 345 12.08 -47.54 -15.84
CA SER A 345 10.72 -47.03 -15.64
C SER A 345 10.71 -45.50 -15.49
N THR A 346 9.74 -44.84 -16.11
CA THR A 346 9.51 -43.38 -15.97
C THR A 346 9.37 -42.94 -14.51
N ASP A 347 8.85 -43.82 -13.66
CA ASP A 347 8.65 -43.55 -12.24
C ASP A 347 9.95 -43.62 -11.41
N TYR A 348 11.01 -44.29 -11.94
CA TYR A 348 12.31 -44.40 -11.26
C TYR A 348 12.97 -43.05 -11.03
N GLU A 349 12.99 -42.22 -12.06
CA GLU A 349 13.58 -40.88 -11.98
C GLU A 349 12.77 -39.98 -11.03
N GLU A 350 11.43 -40.05 -11.08
CA GLU A 350 10.54 -39.29 -10.19
C GLU A 350 10.76 -39.69 -8.71
N LEU A 351 10.85 -40.97 -8.42
CA LEU A 351 11.14 -41.48 -7.08
C LEU A 351 12.52 -41.05 -6.58
N THR A 352 13.53 -41.12 -7.45
CA THR A 352 14.90 -40.68 -7.12
C THR A 352 14.94 -39.19 -6.77
N ASN A 353 14.28 -38.37 -7.56
CA ASN A 353 14.16 -36.93 -7.30
C ASN A 353 13.38 -36.64 -6.01
N SER A 354 12.32 -37.41 -5.74
CA SER A 354 11.56 -37.32 -4.48
C SER A 354 12.38 -37.69 -3.25
N ILE A 355 13.24 -38.70 -3.35
CA ILE A 355 14.17 -39.10 -2.27
C ILE A 355 15.19 -37.98 -2.04
N ARG A 356 15.80 -37.46 -3.11
CA ARG A 356 16.77 -36.33 -3.03
C ARG A 356 16.17 -35.13 -2.37
N ALA A 357 14.96 -34.72 -2.78
CA ALA A 357 14.21 -33.62 -2.17
C ALA A 357 13.92 -33.89 -0.69
N GLY A 358 13.56 -35.11 -0.33
CA GLY A 358 13.36 -35.50 1.08
C GLY A 358 14.62 -35.32 1.93
N TYR A 359 15.79 -35.73 1.42
CA TYR A 359 17.06 -35.50 2.12
C TYR A 359 17.39 -34.00 2.24
N PHE A 360 17.15 -33.23 1.20
CA PHE A 360 17.33 -31.78 1.24
C PHE A 360 16.51 -31.16 2.37
N ILE A 361 15.22 -31.49 2.46
CA ILE A 361 14.33 -30.97 3.53
C ILE A 361 14.83 -31.44 4.90
N LYS A 362 15.17 -32.74 5.06
CA LYS A 362 15.68 -33.27 6.33
C LYS A 362 16.95 -32.56 6.78
N ASN A 363 17.88 -32.31 5.85
CA ASN A 363 19.14 -31.62 6.12
C ASN A 363 18.89 -30.17 6.52
N GLY A 364 18.00 -29.46 5.84
CA GLY A 364 17.59 -28.07 6.16
C GLY A 364 17.07 -27.96 7.60
N ILE A 365 16.19 -28.89 8.01
CA ILE A 365 15.62 -28.89 9.36
C ILE A 365 16.68 -29.24 10.42
N ALA A 366 17.51 -30.28 10.15
CA ALA A 366 18.43 -30.81 11.15
C ALA A 366 19.68 -29.94 11.34
N ASN A 367 20.28 -29.46 10.23
CA ASN A 367 21.60 -28.83 10.24
C ASN A 367 21.54 -27.29 10.05
N TYR A 368 20.52 -26.78 9.36
CA TYR A 368 20.43 -25.34 9.04
C TYR A 368 19.35 -24.62 9.84
N ASN A 369 18.76 -25.26 10.86
CA ASN A 369 17.74 -24.68 11.73
C ASN A 369 16.55 -24.04 10.96
N GLU A 370 16.17 -24.66 9.83
CA GLU A 370 14.99 -24.27 9.07
C GLU A 370 13.74 -25.03 9.54
N ASP A 371 12.58 -24.43 9.37
CA ASP A 371 11.29 -25.08 9.60
C ASP A 371 10.66 -25.53 8.27
N LEU A 372 9.80 -26.55 8.33
CA LEU A 372 9.02 -27.01 7.19
C LEU A 372 7.71 -26.24 7.12
N PHE A 373 7.46 -25.60 6.00
CA PHE A 373 6.20 -24.96 5.67
C PHE A 373 5.48 -25.71 4.55
N TYR A 374 4.17 -25.72 4.64
CA TYR A 374 3.27 -26.08 3.57
C TYR A 374 2.72 -24.81 2.96
N MET A 375 3.10 -24.52 1.73
CA MET A 375 2.72 -23.32 1.00
C MET A 375 1.68 -23.63 -0.06
N SER A 376 0.67 -22.77 -0.19
CA SER A 376 -0.31 -22.79 -1.29
C SER A 376 -0.55 -21.39 -1.78
N VAL A 377 -0.49 -21.19 -3.09
CA VAL A 377 -0.75 -19.88 -3.73
C VAL A 377 -2.04 -19.96 -4.53
N PHE A 378 -2.97 -19.08 -4.22
CA PHE A 378 -4.23 -18.89 -4.93
C PHE A 378 -4.23 -17.54 -5.63
N ILE A 379 -4.88 -17.49 -6.78
CA ILE A 379 -5.02 -16.29 -7.59
C ILE A 379 -6.51 -16.09 -7.85
N THR A 380 -7.05 -14.98 -7.42
CA THR A 380 -8.41 -14.57 -7.71
C THR A 380 -8.38 -13.62 -8.91
N VAL A 381 -9.11 -13.97 -9.96
CA VAL A 381 -9.29 -13.11 -11.13
C VAL A 381 -10.71 -12.57 -11.09
N SER A 382 -10.88 -11.27 -11.19
CA SER A 382 -12.19 -10.61 -11.22
C SER A 382 -12.35 -9.71 -12.44
N ALA A 383 -13.58 -9.60 -12.96
CA ALA A 383 -13.91 -8.78 -14.12
C ALA A 383 -15.38 -8.33 -14.08
N ARG A 384 -15.73 -7.33 -14.89
CA ARG A 384 -17.11 -6.84 -15.00
C ARG A 384 -17.99 -7.73 -15.88
N GLY A 385 -17.39 -8.53 -16.75
CA GLY A 385 -18.07 -9.42 -17.69
C GLY A 385 -17.32 -10.74 -17.85
N TYR A 386 -18.04 -11.74 -18.37
CA TYR A 386 -17.50 -13.10 -18.54
C TYR A 386 -16.34 -13.15 -19.56
N GLU A 387 -16.46 -12.45 -20.68
CA GLU A 387 -15.41 -12.43 -21.72
C GLU A 387 -14.11 -11.81 -21.20
N GLU A 388 -14.23 -10.70 -20.50
CA GLU A 388 -13.10 -10.05 -19.83
C GLU A 388 -12.47 -10.96 -18.78
N LEU A 389 -13.28 -11.68 -17.98
CA LEU A 389 -12.79 -12.66 -17.02
C LEU A 389 -11.96 -13.75 -17.70
N MET A 390 -12.43 -14.30 -18.83
CA MET A 390 -11.72 -15.34 -19.58
C MET A 390 -10.41 -14.82 -20.16
N TRP A 391 -10.41 -13.59 -20.68
CA TRP A 391 -9.22 -12.95 -21.20
C TRP A 391 -8.16 -12.72 -20.09
N ARG A 392 -8.55 -12.13 -18.96
CA ARG A 392 -7.65 -11.93 -17.81
C ARG A 392 -7.11 -13.26 -17.27
N LYS A 393 -7.97 -14.27 -17.18
CA LYS A 393 -7.55 -15.62 -16.77
C LYS A 393 -6.48 -16.18 -17.72
N GLN A 394 -6.68 -16.06 -19.03
CA GLN A 394 -5.70 -16.55 -20.00
C GLN A 394 -4.36 -15.82 -19.89
N GLN A 395 -4.37 -14.50 -19.71
CA GLN A 395 -3.15 -13.72 -19.48
C GLN A 395 -2.39 -14.22 -18.24
N MET A 396 -3.09 -14.50 -17.13
CA MET A 396 -2.47 -15.06 -15.93
C MET A 396 -1.85 -16.44 -16.17
N VAL A 397 -2.53 -17.29 -16.93
CA VAL A 397 -1.99 -18.63 -17.30
C VAL A 397 -0.73 -18.49 -18.13
N ASP A 398 -0.72 -17.61 -19.12
CA ASP A 398 0.42 -17.43 -20.03
C ASP A 398 1.60 -16.76 -19.33
N MET A 399 1.34 -15.78 -18.45
CA MET A 399 2.35 -15.16 -17.60
C MET A 399 3.05 -16.18 -16.71
N LEU A 400 2.30 -17.03 -16.00
CA LEU A 400 2.89 -18.03 -15.11
C LEU A 400 3.59 -19.17 -15.86
N LYS A 401 3.11 -19.54 -17.04
CA LYS A 401 3.83 -20.47 -17.92
C LYS A 401 5.21 -19.91 -18.33
N SER A 402 5.32 -18.59 -18.58
CA SER A 402 6.62 -17.98 -18.89
C SER A 402 7.59 -18.00 -17.71
N MET A 403 7.09 -18.25 -16.50
CA MET A 403 7.87 -18.42 -15.27
C MET A 403 8.03 -19.90 -14.87
N ASP A 404 7.76 -20.84 -15.77
CA ASP A 404 7.73 -22.28 -15.53
C ASP A 404 6.80 -22.70 -14.38
N MET A 405 5.68 -21.98 -14.22
CA MET A 405 4.67 -22.27 -13.20
C MET A 405 3.36 -22.73 -13.84
N TYR A 406 2.73 -23.75 -13.23
CA TYR A 406 1.52 -24.36 -13.78
C TYR A 406 0.32 -24.14 -12.87
N LEU A 407 -0.68 -23.44 -13.42
CA LEU A 407 -1.96 -23.18 -12.78
C LEU A 407 -2.96 -24.32 -12.98
N SER A 408 -3.91 -24.37 -12.08
CA SER A 408 -5.18 -25.08 -12.22
C SER A 408 -6.33 -24.21 -11.77
N GLU A 409 -7.48 -24.39 -12.42
CA GLU A 409 -8.72 -23.74 -12.07
C GLU A 409 -9.50 -24.55 -11.01
N CYS A 410 -10.16 -23.88 -10.09
CA CYS A 410 -11.01 -24.49 -9.06
C CYS A 410 -12.40 -24.88 -9.62
N ARG A 411 -12.44 -25.70 -10.69
CA ARG A 411 -13.71 -26.15 -11.28
C ARG A 411 -14.50 -27.01 -10.31
N PHE A 412 -15.82 -26.78 -10.22
CA PHE A 412 -16.77 -27.45 -9.31
C PHE A 412 -16.35 -27.33 -7.81
N GLN A 413 -15.55 -26.35 -7.48
CA GLN A 413 -15.06 -26.08 -6.12
C GLN A 413 -15.10 -24.57 -5.79
N GLN A 414 -16.04 -23.83 -6.38
CA GLN A 414 -16.12 -22.36 -6.28
C GLN A 414 -16.36 -21.90 -4.86
N GLU A 415 -17.29 -22.51 -4.15
CA GLU A 415 -17.57 -22.18 -2.74
C GLU A 415 -16.36 -22.45 -1.86
N GLN A 416 -15.69 -23.61 -2.04
CA GLN A 416 -14.50 -23.96 -1.29
C GLN A 416 -13.32 -23.02 -1.61
N ALA A 417 -13.19 -22.62 -2.87
CA ALA A 417 -12.19 -21.65 -3.30
C ALA A 417 -12.48 -20.26 -2.73
N PHE A 418 -13.72 -19.81 -2.81
CA PHE A 418 -14.18 -18.57 -2.20
C PHE A 418 -13.83 -18.52 -0.71
N ARG A 419 -14.21 -19.54 0.06
CA ARG A 419 -13.87 -19.62 1.49
C ARG A 419 -12.37 -19.66 1.76
N THR A 420 -11.58 -20.17 0.80
CA THR A 420 -10.11 -20.23 0.90
C THR A 420 -9.47 -18.86 0.70
N VAL A 421 -9.92 -18.08 -0.29
CA VAL A 421 -9.34 -16.78 -0.59
C VAL A 421 -9.86 -15.66 0.33
N MET A 422 -10.99 -15.88 1.02
CA MET A 422 -11.46 -14.93 2.03
C MET A 422 -10.59 -15.02 3.31
N PRO A 423 -10.57 -13.97 4.13
CA PRO A 423 -9.63 -13.84 5.26
C PRO A 423 -10.01 -14.70 6.47
N PHE A 424 -10.40 -15.96 6.24
CA PHE A 424 -10.88 -16.85 7.31
C PHE A 424 -10.00 -18.06 7.54
N LEU A 425 -8.85 -18.17 6.85
CA LEU A 425 -7.90 -19.28 6.96
C LEU A 425 -8.58 -20.66 6.79
N SER A 426 -9.64 -20.71 5.99
CA SER A 426 -10.44 -21.89 5.72
C SER A 426 -10.07 -22.50 4.38
N MET A 427 -9.30 -23.58 4.39
CA MET A 427 -8.92 -24.30 3.17
C MET A 427 -9.44 -25.72 3.19
N SER A 428 -10.20 -26.09 2.14
CA SER A 428 -10.72 -27.45 2.03
C SER A 428 -9.58 -28.48 1.86
N PRO A 429 -9.72 -29.71 2.44
CA PRO A 429 -8.68 -30.75 2.32
C PRO A 429 -8.37 -31.14 0.87
N LYS A 430 -9.34 -31.02 -0.04
CA LYS A 430 -9.17 -31.32 -1.48
C LYS A 430 -8.30 -30.26 -2.16
N LEU A 431 -8.56 -28.98 -1.93
CA LEU A 431 -7.75 -27.88 -2.46
C LEU A 431 -6.33 -27.90 -1.87
N LYS A 432 -6.23 -28.11 -0.56
CA LYS A 432 -4.94 -28.23 0.14
C LYS A 432 -4.04 -29.28 -0.52
N ARG A 433 -4.54 -30.48 -0.79
CA ARG A 433 -3.74 -31.57 -1.42
C ARG A 433 -3.28 -31.24 -2.83
N LYS A 434 -4.05 -30.45 -3.58
CA LYS A 434 -3.73 -30.10 -4.97
C LYS A 434 -2.74 -28.92 -5.07
N SER A 435 -2.83 -27.96 -4.18
CA SER A 435 -2.07 -26.70 -4.22
C SER A 435 -0.81 -26.71 -3.35
N GLN A 436 -0.75 -27.61 -2.35
CA GLN A 436 0.28 -27.58 -1.33
C GLN A 436 1.67 -27.95 -1.88
N ARG A 437 2.66 -27.11 -1.61
CA ARG A 437 4.10 -27.33 -1.83
C ARG A 437 4.82 -27.33 -0.50
N ASN A 438 5.74 -28.27 -0.33
CA ASN A 438 6.65 -28.32 0.81
C ASN A 438 7.83 -27.38 0.55
N VAL A 439 8.05 -26.43 1.44
CA VAL A 439 9.17 -25.47 1.36
C VAL A 439 9.83 -25.34 2.72
N LEU A 440 11.13 -25.07 2.75
CA LEU A 440 11.85 -24.68 3.95
C LEU A 440 11.63 -23.18 4.24
N THR A 441 12.07 -22.70 5.40
CA THR A 441 11.93 -21.28 5.80
C THR A 441 12.46 -20.33 4.73
N SER A 442 13.62 -20.63 4.13
CA SER A 442 14.22 -19.85 3.05
C SER A 442 13.31 -19.77 1.81
N GLY A 443 12.72 -20.93 1.43
CA GLY A 443 11.75 -20.99 0.33
C GLY A 443 10.44 -20.26 0.65
N ALA A 444 9.95 -20.33 1.89
CA ALA A 444 8.80 -19.55 2.33
C ALA A 444 9.10 -18.04 2.34
N ALA A 445 10.30 -17.65 2.78
CA ALA A 445 10.70 -16.24 2.81
C ALA A 445 10.86 -15.66 1.40
N SER A 446 11.24 -16.45 0.39
CA SER A 446 11.30 -16.00 -1.00
C SER A 446 9.93 -15.57 -1.56
N THR A 447 8.82 -15.96 -0.91
CA THR A 447 7.46 -15.52 -1.23
C THR A 447 7.09 -14.18 -0.61
N TYR A 448 8.06 -13.41 -0.13
CA TYR A 448 7.82 -12.07 0.38
C TYR A 448 7.04 -11.24 -0.64
N MET A 449 5.82 -10.85 -0.28
CA MET A 449 4.86 -10.24 -1.21
C MET A 449 4.50 -8.79 -0.88
N PHE A 450 5.02 -8.25 0.21
CA PHE A 450 4.71 -6.87 0.65
C PHE A 450 5.52 -5.84 -0.13
N THR A 451 5.42 -5.93 -1.45
CA THR A 451 6.18 -5.14 -2.42
C THR A 451 5.23 -4.55 -3.46
N SER A 452 5.44 -3.28 -3.78
CA SER A 452 4.69 -2.60 -4.83
C SER A 452 5.64 -1.80 -5.71
N TYR A 453 5.31 -1.69 -6.99
CA TYR A 453 5.94 -0.71 -7.89
C TYR A 453 5.29 0.68 -7.75
N GLU A 454 4.39 0.83 -6.81
CA GLU A 454 3.72 2.09 -6.55
C GLU A 454 4.74 3.11 -6.02
N LEU A 455 4.75 4.29 -6.63
CA LEU A 455 5.49 5.45 -6.20
C LEU A 455 4.47 6.56 -6.02
N SER A 456 3.82 6.59 -4.88
CA SER A 456 2.77 7.56 -4.60
C SER A 456 2.89 8.03 -3.16
N ASP A 457 3.09 9.33 -3.03
CA ASP A 457 3.04 10.03 -1.74
C ASP A 457 1.60 10.52 -1.49
N ASP A 458 1.27 10.77 -0.23
CA ASP A 458 -0.06 11.30 0.15
C ASP A 458 -0.29 12.72 -0.38
N SER A 459 0.79 13.51 -0.45
CA SER A 459 0.84 14.84 -1.05
C SER A 459 1.92 14.87 -2.14
N GLY A 460 1.94 15.91 -2.96
CA GLY A 460 2.98 16.08 -3.96
C GLY A 460 2.47 16.39 -5.36
N VAL A 461 3.31 16.17 -6.32
CA VAL A 461 3.05 16.42 -7.74
C VAL A 461 2.81 15.10 -8.46
N LEU A 462 1.66 14.95 -9.13
CA LEU A 462 1.43 13.81 -10.00
C LEU A 462 2.38 13.87 -11.21
N LEU A 463 3.28 12.92 -11.32
CA LEU A 463 4.18 12.79 -12.48
C LEU A 463 3.47 12.11 -13.66
N GLY A 464 2.67 11.08 -13.38
CA GLY A 464 1.98 10.29 -14.39
C GLY A 464 1.38 9.02 -13.83
N VAL A 465 1.14 8.05 -14.71
CA VAL A 465 0.69 6.70 -14.37
C VAL A 465 1.80 5.71 -14.64
N ASN A 466 2.09 4.85 -13.68
CA ASN A 466 3.11 3.81 -13.81
C ASN A 466 2.66 2.77 -14.85
N ARG A 467 3.47 2.54 -15.89
CA ARG A 467 3.16 1.61 -16.99
C ARG A 467 3.13 0.14 -16.59
N HIS A 468 3.77 -0.22 -15.47
CA HIS A 468 3.85 -1.62 -15.04
C HIS A 468 2.61 -2.08 -14.27
N ASN A 469 2.03 -1.19 -13.46
CA ASN A 469 0.97 -1.58 -12.54
C ASN A 469 -0.22 -0.60 -12.51
N ASN A 470 -0.23 0.40 -13.40
CA ASN A 470 -1.27 1.42 -13.49
C ASN A 470 -1.51 2.20 -12.19
N SER A 471 -0.49 2.32 -11.31
CA SER A 471 -0.59 3.18 -10.13
C SER A 471 -0.32 4.64 -10.47
N LEU A 472 -0.87 5.57 -9.69
CA LEU A 472 -0.49 6.97 -9.78
C LEU A 472 0.96 7.14 -9.28
N CYS A 473 1.73 7.99 -9.95
CA CYS A 473 3.05 8.42 -9.50
C CYS A 473 2.95 9.84 -8.97
N ILE A 474 2.67 9.97 -7.68
CA ILE A 474 2.63 11.26 -6.97
C ILE A 474 3.90 11.35 -6.13
N VAL A 475 4.68 12.42 -6.30
CA VAL A 475 5.96 12.59 -5.61
C VAL A 475 5.98 13.93 -4.88
N ASP A 476 6.25 13.88 -3.59
CA ASP A 476 6.53 15.04 -2.75
C ASP A 476 8.04 15.15 -2.51
N LEU A 477 8.68 16.09 -3.23
CA LEU A 477 10.12 16.33 -3.10
C LEU A 477 10.49 16.93 -1.75
N PHE A 478 9.56 17.60 -1.08
CA PHE A 478 9.78 18.30 0.18
C PHE A 478 9.46 17.47 1.43
N ASP A 479 9.01 16.22 1.25
CA ASP A 479 8.79 15.31 2.37
C ASP A 479 10.14 14.89 3.00
N THR A 480 10.50 15.55 4.09
CA THR A 480 11.76 15.29 4.83
C THR A 480 11.79 13.94 5.55
N ALA A 481 10.64 13.29 5.75
CA ALA A 481 10.58 11.95 6.33
C ALA A 481 11.07 10.87 5.35
N LYS A 482 10.89 11.11 4.05
CA LYS A 482 11.28 10.20 2.96
C LYS A 482 12.56 10.61 2.26
N ASN A 483 12.74 11.92 2.06
CA ASN A 483 13.84 12.49 1.28
C ASN A 483 14.83 13.22 2.20
N LYS A 484 16.12 12.93 2.07
CA LYS A 484 17.17 13.66 2.81
C LYS A 484 17.30 15.13 2.37
N ASN A 485 16.95 15.42 1.14
CA ASN A 485 16.88 16.77 0.56
C ASN A 485 15.93 16.77 -0.66
N ALA A 486 15.53 17.96 -1.09
CA ALA A 486 14.62 18.16 -2.23
C ALA A 486 15.33 18.30 -3.60
N ASN A 487 16.58 17.88 -3.71
CA ASN A 487 17.34 18.00 -4.95
C ASN A 487 16.90 16.93 -5.96
N LEU A 488 16.62 17.37 -7.20
CA LEU A 488 16.20 16.51 -8.30
C LEU A 488 17.11 16.70 -9.51
N ASN A 489 17.66 15.61 -10.03
CA ASN A 489 18.43 15.58 -11.27
C ASN A 489 17.63 14.92 -12.40
N LEU A 490 17.36 15.66 -13.49
CA LEU A 490 16.72 15.15 -14.71
C LEU A 490 17.77 14.81 -15.76
N ILE A 491 18.05 13.54 -15.95
CA ILE A 491 19.05 13.04 -16.88
C ILE A 491 18.37 12.28 -18.03
N GLY A 492 18.86 12.45 -19.24
CA GLY A 492 18.36 11.75 -20.42
C GLY A 492 19.02 12.22 -21.70
N THR A 493 18.85 11.45 -22.77
CA THR A 493 19.34 11.78 -24.11
C THR A 493 18.63 12.99 -24.71
N SER A 494 19.15 13.54 -25.81
CA SER A 494 18.47 14.60 -26.54
C SER A 494 17.12 14.10 -27.06
N GLY A 495 16.08 14.93 -26.94
CA GLY A 495 14.71 14.55 -27.35
C GLY A 495 13.93 13.68 -26.36
N ALA A 496 14.52 13.24 -25.24
CA ALA A 496 13.85 12.39 -24.23
C ALA A 496 12.76 13.09 -23.40
N GLY A 497 12.50 14.38 -23.64
CA GLY A 497 11.43 15.11 -22.93
C GLY A 497 11.86 15.80 -21.63
N LYS A 498 13.16 15.97 -21.35
CA LYS A 498 13.65 16.63 -20.11
C LYS A 498 13.03 18.00 -19.85
N THR A 499 13.07 18.88 -20.86
CA THR A 499 12.49 20.24 -20.75
C THR A 499 10.99 20.20 -20.53
N PHE A 500 10.29 19.28 -21.20
CA PHE A 500 8.85 19.08 -20.99
C PHE A 500 8.55 18.65 -19.55
N THR A 501 9.29 17.69 -19.03
CA THR A 501 9.13 17.21 -17.64
C THR A 501 9.39 18.34 -16.64
N LEU A 502 10.46 19.14 -16.86
CA LEU A 502 10.76 20.28 -15.98
C LEU A 502 9.65 21.34 -16.01
N GLN A 503 9.14 21.67 -17.20
CA GLN A 503 7.99 22.59 -17.33
C GLN A 503 6.75 22.06 -16.62
N LEU A 504 6.46 20.76 -16.77
CA LEU A 504 5.32 20.11 -16.13
C LEU A 504 5.44 20.17 -14.61
N LEU A 505 6.62 19.87 -14.06
CA LEU A 505 6.91 19.97 -12.63
C LEU A 505 6.71 21.40 -12.12
N ALA A 506 7.33 22.38 -12.78
CA ALA A 506 7.23 23.79 -12.39
C ALA A 506 5.77 24.28 -12.39
N LEU A 507 5.00 23.95 -13.44
CA LEU A 507 3.59 24.33 -13.52
C LEU A 507 2.77 23.69 -12.39
N ARG A 508 2.95 22.38 -12.12
CA ARG A 508 2.22 21.68 -11.08
C ARG A 508 2.63 22.10 -9.67
N MET A 509 3.91 22.42 -9.45
CA MET A 509 4.38 23.01 -8.19
C MET A 509 3.76 24.41 -7.98
N ARG A 510 3.73 25.23 -9.03
CA ARG A 510 3.13 26.55 -8.92
C ARG A 510 1.62 26.50 -8.62
N MET A 511 0.90 25.52 -9.16
CA MET A 511 -0.52 25.29 -8.85
C MET A 511 -0.76 24.91 -7.38
N ARG A 512 0.26 24.40 -6.69
CA ARG A 512 0.27 24.11 -5.25
C ARG A 512 0.77 25.30 -4.41
N GLY A 513 0.88 26.50 -4.98
CA GLY A 513 1.36 27.68 -4.28
C GLY A 513 2.89 27.79 -4.16
N ILE A 514 3.65 26.80 -4.65
CA ILE A 514 5.12 26.81 -4.58
C ILE A 514 5.67 27.83 -5.58
N GLN A 515 6.45 28.78 -5.10
CA GLN A 515 7.10 29.76 -5.97
C GLN A 515 8.23 29.09 -6.77
N CYS A 516 8.16 29.21 -8.11
CA CYS A 516 9.13 28.60 -9.02
C CYS A 516 10.00 29.65 -9.67
N PHE A 517 11.32 29.53 -9.53
CA PHE A 517 12.33 30.37 -10.16
C PHE A 517 13.17 29.53 -11.13
N ILE A 518 13.14 29.90 -12.43
CA ILE A 518 13.79 29.10 -13.48
C ILE A 518 14.94 29.90 -14.10
N ILE A 519 16.15 29.36 -14.03
CA ILE A 519 17.32 29.88 -14.72
C ILE A 519 17.59 28.99 -15.93
N ALA A 520 17.49 29.55 -17.14
CA ALA A 520 17.67 28.82 -18.39
C ALA A 520 18.68 29.52 -19.31
N PRO A 521 19.98 29.25 -19.17
CA PRO A 521 21.04 30.02 -19.88
C PRO A 521 20.96 29.93 -21.40
N ILE A 522 20.56 28.79 -21.97
CA ILE A 522 20.65 28.54 -23.42
C ILE A 522 19.25 28.44 -24.06
N LYS A 523 18.32 27.74 -23.41
CA LYS A 523 17.00 27.38 -23.95
C LYS A 523 15.82 28.09 -23.28
N GLY A 524 16.05 29.30 -22.75
CA GLY A 524 15.03 30.07 -22.02
C GLY A 524 13.75 30.32 -22.81
N HIS A 525 13.81 30.40 -24.13
CA HIS A 525 12.63 30.60 -24.98
C HIS A 525 11.61 29.47 -24.86
N GLU A 526 12.04 28.23 -24.55
CA GLU A 526 11.13 27.09 -24.34
C GLU A 526 10.17 27.31 -23.16
N PHE A 527 10.61 28.02 -22.11
CA PHE A 527 9.82 28.29 -20.90
C PHE A 527 8.85 29.49 -21.02
N ARG A 528 9.04 30.37 -22.03
CA ARG A 528 8.26 31.60 -22.18
C ARG A 528 6.75 31.34 -22.20
N ARG A 529 6.32 30.31 -22.94
CA ARG A 529 4.89 29.99 -23.07
C ARG A 529 4.30 29.48 -21.75
N ALA A 530 5.03 28.67 -21.00
CA ALA A 530 4.61 28.18 -19.69
C ALA A 530 4.52 29.31 -18.69
N CYS A 531 5.54 30.18 -18.62
CA CYS A 531 5.60 31.35 -17.76
C CYS A 531 4.42 32.31 -17.99
N ASN A 532 4.16 32.67 -19.24
CA ASN A 532 3.06 33.59 -19.58
C ASN A 532 1.67 33.02 -19.26
N ARG A 533 1.50 31.67 -19.31
CA ARG A 533 0.20 31.02 -19.01
C ARG A 533 -0.19 31.04 -17.54
N ILE A 534 0.77 31.19 -16.66
CA ILE A 534 0.54 31.25 -15.21
C ILE A 534 0.75 32.67 -14.65
N GLY A 535 0.76 33.69 -15.52
CA GLY A 535 0.96 35.09 -15.11
C GLY A 535 2.35 35.38 -14.54
N GLY A 536 3.35 34.54 -14.91
CA GLY A 536 4.72 34.69 -14.45
C GLY A 536 5.49 35.78 -15.21
N GLN A 537 6.61 36.21 -14.63
CA GLN A 537 7.52 37.18 -15.26
C GLN A 537 8.60 36.46 -16.08
N TYR A 538 8.66 36.76 -17.37
CA TYR A 538 9.69 36.24 -18.25
C TYR A 538 10.75 37.31 -18.53
N ILE A 539 11.92 37.16 -17.94
CA ILE A 539 13.04 38.09 -18.06
C ILE A 539 14.07 37.49 -19.02
N LYS A 540 14.37 38.23 -20.10
CA LYS A 540 15.43 37.83 -21.07
C LYS A 540 16.64 38.74 -20.91
N ILE A 541 17.77 38.18 -20.52
CA ILE A 541 19.04 38.89 -20.44
C ILE A 541 19.84 38.55 -21.70
N ALA A 542 19.95 39.50 -22.61
CA ALA A 542 20.71 39.36 -23.86
C ALA A 542 21.06 40.75 -24.39
N PRO A 543 22.10 40.89 -25.25
CA PRO A 543 22.38 42.14 -25.94
C PRO A 543 21.15 42.68 -26.65
N GLY A 544 20.79 43.96 -26.40
CA GLY A 544 19.63 44.59 -26.98
C GLY A 544 18.26 44.24 -26.33
N SER A 545 18.25 43.48 -25.22
CA SER A 545 17.02 43.26 -24.42
C SER A 545 16.65 44.51 -23.66
N PRO A 546 15.31 44.79 -23.50
CA PRO A 546 14.85 45.87 -22.62
C PRO A 546 15.03 45.53 -21.13
N HIS A 547 15.28 44.26 -20.82
CA HIS A 547 15.47 43.81 -19.44
C HIS A 547 16.95 43.92 -19.05
N CYS A 548 17.22 44.63 -17.97
CA CYS A 548 18.55 44.74 -17.36
C CYS A 548 18.42 44.46 -15.84
N ILE A 549 19.53 43.97 -15.28
CA ILE A 549 19.65 43.77 -13.83
C ILE A 549 20.60 44.84 -13.32
N ASN A 550 20.12 45.67 -12.37
CA ASN A 550 21.00 46.60 -11.68
C ASN A 550 21.87 45.86 -10.67
N ILE A 551 23.12 45.57 -11.06
CA ILE A 551 24.06 44.86 -10.17
C ILE A 551 24.48 45.69 -8.96
N MET A 552 24.26 47.04 -8.99
CA MET A 552 24.62 47.93 -7.91
C MET A 552 23.49 48.05 -6.82
N GLU A 553 22.31 47.52 -7.07
CA GLU A 553 21.19 47.57 -6.13
C GLU A 553 21.48 46.83 -4.83
N ILE A 554 21.36 47.48 -3.68
CA ILE A 554 21.41 46.86 -2.36
C ILE A 554 19.98 46.46 -1.98
N ARG A 555 19.74 45.19 -1.77
CA ARG A 555 18.45 44.67 -1.34
C ARG A 555 18.50 44.22 0.12
N HIS A 556 17.43 44.54 0.83
CA HIS A 556 17.19 44.01 2.16
C HIS A 556 17.02 42.49 2.08
N THR A 557 17.94 41.72 2.63
CA THR A 557 17.80 40.28 2.73
C THR A 557 17.43 39.93 4.17
N ILE A 558 16.14 39.76 4.43
CA ILE A 558 15.67 39.19 5.69
C ILE A 558 15.97 37.69 5.61
N THR A 559 16.84 37.19 6.46
CA THR A 559 17.04 35.74 6.58
C THR A 559 15.95 35.14 7.48
N PRO A 560 15.50 33.88 7.23
CA PRO A 560 14.48 33.23 8.07
C PRO A 560 14.85 33.16 9.56
N GLU A 561 16.12 33.23 9.88
CA GLU A 561 16.63 33.29 11.26
C GLU A 561 16.32 34.64 11.94
N MET A 562 16.15 35.72 11.16
CA MET A 562 15.80 37.05 11.64
C MET A 562 14.31 37.24 11.86
N GLU A 563 13.43 36.48 11.17
CA GLU A 563 11.98 36.49 11.42
C GLU A 563 11.59 35.86 12.77
N LEU A 564 12.50 35.11 13.40
CA LEU A 564 12.29 34.46 14.70
C LEU A 564 12.67 35.35 15.91
N ILE A 565 13.23 36.53 15.67
CA ILE A 565 13.65 37.47 16.72
C ILE A 565 12.72 38.68 16.66
N ASP A 566 11.81 38.80 17.62
CA ASP A 566 10.78 39.87 17.70
C ASP A 566 11.37 41.28 17.83
N GLU A 567 12.66 41.44 18.14
CA GLU A 567 13.38 42.72 18.16
C GLU A 567 14.75 42.52 17.51
N VAL A 568 14.85 42.75 16.20
CA VAL A 568 16.16 42.80 15.52
C VAL A 568 16.78 44.17 15.75
N ASP A 569 17.84 44.25 16.55
CA ASP A 569 18.67 45.43 16.61
C ASP A 569 19.52 45.56 15.34
N TYR A 570 19.09 46.38 14.43
CA TYR A 570 19.76 46.63 13.12
C TYR A 570 21.17 47.26 13.29
N SER A 571 21.53 47.70 14.46
CA SER A 571 22.86 48.30 14.76
C SER A 571 23.97 47.24 14.90
N GLU A 572 23.63 45.96 15.19
CA GLU A 572 24.58 44.85 15.27
C GLU A 572 24.73 44.09 13.94
N MET A 573 23.98 44.45 12.89
CA MET A 573 24.07 43.77 11.61
C MET A 573 25.31 44.19 10.85
N ASP A 574 26.01 43.24 10.23
CA ASP A 574 27.07 43.47 9.26
C ASP A 574 26.61 44.50 8.20
N SER A 575 27.48 45.43 7.85
CA SER A 575 27.18 46.47 6.86
C SER A 575 26.69 45.84 5.55
N MET A 576 25.44 46.17 5.16
CA MET A 576 24.84 45.72 3.89
C MET A 576 25.67 46.22 2.69
N LEU A 577 26.24 47.41 2.80
CA LEU A 577 27.15 47.97 1.78
C LEU A 577 28.42 47.09 1.66
N ALA A 578 29.06 46.70 2.78
CA ALA A 578 30.27 45.88 2.75
C ALA A 578 29.99 44.52 2.08
N ARG A 579 28.87 43.88 2.43
CA ARG A 579 28.42 42.62 1.81
C ARG A 579 28.17 42.79 0.31
N LYS A 580 27.58 43.92 -0.09
CA LYS A 580 27.32 44.23 -1.50
C LYS A 580 28.62 44.49 -2.29
N ILE A 581 29.57 45.21 -1.73
CA ILE A 581 30.88 45.45 -2.31
C ILE A 581 31.61 44.12 -2.51
N GLN A 582 31.60 43.23 -1.54
CA GLN A 582 32.18 41.90 -1.66
C GLN A 582 31.55 41.10 -2.81
N GLN A 583 30.22 41.13 -2.98
CA GLN A 583 29.54 40.52 -4.13
C GLN A 583 29.96 41.12 -5.47
N LEU A 584 30.10 42.45 -5.53
CA LEU A 584 30.56 43.16 -6.71
C LEU A 584 32.01 42.85 -7.04
N MET A 585 32.88 42.72 -6.04
CA MET A 585 34.28 42.29 -6.23
C MET A 585 34.37 40.90 -6.85
N ILE A 586 33.56 39.94 -6.34
CA ILE A 586 33.47 38.61 -6.97
C ILE A 586 32.96 38.71 -8.42
N PHE A 587 31.92 39.50 -8.66
CA PHE A 587 31.39 39.71 -10.01
C PHE A 587 32.44 40.26 -10.98
N PHE A 588 33.13 41.32 -10.58
CA PHE A 588 34.16 41.92 -11.42
C PHE A 588 35.41 41.04 -11.57
N GLY A 589 35.75 40.27 -10.54
CA GLY A 589 36.82 39.25 -10.64
C GLY A 589 36.51 38.15 -11.65
N LEU A 590 35.25 37.76 -11.79
CA LEU A 590 34.80 36.84 -12.85
C LEU A 590 34.78 37.48 -14.23
N LEU A 591 34.54 38.78 -14.31
CA LEU A 591 34.49 39.54 -15.57
C LEU A 591 35.92 39.87 -16.08
N ILE A 592 36.83 40.12 -15.18
CA ILE A 592 38.23 40.47 -15.43
C ILE A 592 39.14 39.47 -14.71
N PRO A 593 39.39 38.27 -15.30
CA PRO A 593 40.12 37.20 -14.63
C PRO A 593 41.56 37.50 -14.24
N ASP A 594 42.18 38.45 -14.95
CA ASP A 594 43.58 38.80 -14.79
C ASP A 594 43.79 40.12 -14.01
N MET A 595 42.80 40.49 -13.17
CA MET A 595 42.84 41.70 -12.34
C MET A 595 44.01 41.61 -11.34
N THR A 596 44.86 42.63 -11.32
CA THR A 596 45.96 42.72 -10.36
C THR A 596 45.48 43.19 -8.98
N ASN A 597 46.23 42.90 -7.91
CA ASN A 597 45.89 43.35 -6.57
C ASN A 597 45.72 44.86 -6.45
N GLU A 598 46.48 45.66 -7.24
CA GLU A 598 46.36 47.12 -7.29
C GLU A 598 45.04 47.54 -7.93
N GLU A 599 44.63 46.88 -9.01
CA GLU A 599 43.34 47.11 -9.67
C GLU A 599 42.14 46.68 -8.79
N GLU A 600 42.26 45.56 -8.04
CA GLU A 600 41.26 45.17 -7.05
C GLU A 600 41.07 46.26 -5.97
N GLN A 601 42.16 46.77 -5.43
CA GLN A 601 42.09 47.82 -4.40
C GLN A 601 41.51 49.12 -4.96
N MET A 602 41.87 49.50 -6.19
CA MET A 602 41.30 50.67 -6.86
C MET A 602 39.81 50.50 -7.14
N LEU A 603 39.37 49.28 -7.51
CA LEU A 603 37.98 48.97 -7.74
C LEU A 603 37.17 49.04 -6.44
N ASP A 604 37.68 48.47 -5.35
CA ASP A 604 37.05 48.52 -4.03
C ASP A 604 36.84 49.97 -3.58
N GLU A 605 37.86 50.79 -3.68
CA GLU A 605 37.80 52.22 -3.34
C GLU A 605 36.82 52.98 -4.25
N ALA A 606 36.77 52.66 -5.54
CA ALA A 606 35.83 53.30 -6.49
C ALA A 606 34.39 52.90 -6.20
N LEU A 607 34.12 51.65 -5.83
CA LEU A 607 32.78 51.20 -5.41
C LEU A 607 32.31 51.88 -4.15
N ILE A 608 33.18 51.95 -3.12
CA ILE A 608 32.85 52.67 -1.87
C ILE A 608 32.52 54.14 -2.15
N ARG A 609 33.33 54.81 -2.95
CA ARG A 609 33.08 56.23 -3.34
C ARG A 609 31.78 56.37 -4.11
N THR A 610 31.48 55.47 -5.04
CA THR A 610 30.28 55.53 -5.86
C THR A 610 29.00 55.47 -4.99
N TYR A 611 29.01 54.60 -3.95
CA TYR A 611 27.89 54.55 -3.01
C TYR A 611 27.88 55.77 -2.08
N ALA A 612 29.05 56.23 -1.63
CA ALA A 612 29.16 57.41 -0.78
C ALA A 612 28.63 58.68 -1.48
N ASP A 613 28.90 58.83 -2.79
CA ASP A 613 28.39 59.96 -3.59
C ASP A 613 26.86 59.96 -3.67
N LYS A 614 26.22 58.80 -3.52
CA LYS A 614 24.77 58.64 -3.36
C LYS A 614 24.34 58.70 -1.89
N GLY A 615 25.31 58.95 -0.96
CA GLY A 615 25.10 59.07 0.47
C GLY A 615 24.83 57.73 1.16
N ILE A 616 25.09 56.59 0.52
CA ILE A 616 25.02 55.27 1.10
C ILE A 616 26.37 54.97 1.77
N THR A 617 26.35 54.70 3.04
CA THR A 617 27.52 54.46 3.86
C THR A 617 27.48 53.05 4.49
N HIS A 618 28.52 52.70 5.24
CA HIS A 618 28.53 51.42 6.00
C HIS A 618 27.49 51.35 7.13
N ASP A 619 26.89 52.51 7.47
CA ASP A 619 25.77 52.56 8.37
C ASP A 619 24.48 52.19 7.59
N ASN A 620 23.85 51.11 8.02
CA ASN A 620 22.64 50.57 7.38
C ASN A 620 21.47 51.59 7.37
N ASP A 621 21.38 52.51 8.34
CA ASP A 621 20.39 53.54 8.37
C ASP A 621 20.47 54.52 7.17
N SER A 622 21.64 54.63 6.58
CA SER A 622 21.84 55.42 5.35
C SER A 622 21.05 54.90 4.15
N LEU A 623 20.60 53.64 4.14
CA LEU A 623 19.78 53.03 3.09
C LEU A 623 18.33 53.46 3.13
N TYR A 624 17.83 53.94 4.30
CA TYR A 624 16.42 54.27 4.53
C TYR A 624 16.13 55.77 4.53
N LEU A 625 17.12 56.57 4.34
CA LEU A 625 16.90 58.04 4.22
C LEU A 625 16.13 58.33 2.92
N ASP A 626 14.91 58.92 3.07
CA ASP A 626 14.09 59.37 1.95
C ASP A 626 14.91 60.36 1.09
N ARG A 627 15.35 59.86 -0.05
CA ARG A 627 16.05 60.68 -1.06
C ARG A 627 15.07 60.92 -2.20
N LYS A 628 14.82 62.19 -2.52
CA LYS A 628 14.16 62.53 -3.77
C LYS A 628 15.01 61.94 -4.89
N ALA A 629 14.38 61.02 -5.66
CA ALA A 629 14.98 60.53 -6.89
C ALA A 629 15.17 61.73 -7.85
N ASP A 630 16.41 62.10 -8.10
CA ASP A 630 16.81 62.91 -9.25
C ASP A 630 17.09 62.02 -10.44
#